data_ba6eeea9e08922d6d1d86921379f9ee4
#
_entry.id   ba6eeea9e08922d6d1d86921379f9ee4
#
_cell.length_a   1.000
_cell.length_b   1.000
_cell.length_c   1.000
_cell.angle_alpha   90.00
_cell.angle_beta   90.00
_cell.angle_gamma   90.00
#
_symmetry.space_group_name_H-M   'P 1'
#
loop_
_entity.id
_entity.type
_entity.pdbx_description
1 polymer ?
#
loop_
_entity_poly.entity_id
_entity_poly.type
_entity_poly.pdbx_seq_one_letter_code
_entity_poly.pdbx_strand_id
1 'polypeptide(L)'
;EGETLTLEQVLRAIILRSANEASNGVAEYVDGSVEAFAKHMTERAKELGCTNTNFVNANGLFDENHYTTAHDMALIARELLKHEEYRSMMSETDYEIPPTNLQTETRYLHGQHQMLNPNSIYYYKDAIGGKTGYTVEAGNTLVTYAERDGLTLIAVVMKCNGAEHYTDTAALFDYGFANYASVKIAAVSDYTSTVPVTETYNKKAVDLGKVTIAPSEDVYYTLPKGTDASAVTVKTDIPEGVEGTVKKGQTLGTLQLSYNGKTQTVDLIAQNAVDALTDTQKAELDKSSLSGMVKRVAIGVGIAAIVLLLIFCITRFIGYRSYQRRKQLRRQRPRRRRNYRR
;
A
#
# COMPACT_ATOMS: atom_id res chain seq x y z
N GLU A 1 -16.54 0.27 37.47
CA GLU A 1 -16.97 1.50 36.81
C GLU A 1 -16.12 2.68 37.32
N GLY A 2 -15.67 3.57 36.40
CA GLY A 2 -14.84 4.74 36.76
C GLY A 2 -13.35 4.47 36.93
N GLU A 3 -12.86 3.24 36.77
CA GLU A 3 -11.43 2.95 36.76
C GLU A 3 -10.81 3.39 35.41
N THR A 4 -9.63 4.00 35.48
CA THR A 4 -8.89 4.46 34.32
C THR A 4 -7.68 3.54 34.07
N LEU A 5 -7.62 2.94 32.89
CA LEU A 5 -6.53 2.12 32.40
C LEU A 5 -6.05 2.64 31.04
N THR A 6 -4.78 2.43 30.70
CA THR A 6 -4.31 2.68 29.34
C THR A 6 -4.81 1.58 28.40
N LEU A 7 -4.97 1.88 27.11
CA LEU A 7 -5.35 0.87 26.10
C LEU A 7 -4.39 -0.32 26.12
N GLU A 8 -3.10 -0.06 26.29
CA GLU A 8 -2.06 -1.08 26.38
C GLU A 8 -2.26 -2.04 27.55
N GLN A 9 -2.62 -1.53 28.75
CA GLN A 9 -2.95 -2.35 29.92
C GLN A 9 -4.20 -3.21 29.67
N VAL A 10 -5.20 -2.63 29.04
CA VAL A 10 -6.46 -3.32 28.70
C VAL A 10 -6.21 -4.44 27.69
N LEU A 11 -5.42 -4.20 26.63
CA LEU A 11 -5.10 -5.21 25.63
C LEU A 11 -4.31 -6.38 26.24
N ARG A 12 -3.36 -6.12 27.16
CA ARG A 12 -2.68 -7.20 27.91
C ARG A 12 -3.61 -8.00 28.80
N ALA A 13 -4.57 -7.35 29.46
CA ALA A 13 -5.57 -8.06 30.23
C ALA A 13 -6.44 -8.98 29.35
N ILE A 14 -6.78 -8.55 28.13
CA ILE A 14 -7.50 -9.38 27.15
C ILE A 14 -6.63 -10.58 26.70
N ILE A 15 -5.39 -10.33 26.33
CA ILE A 15 -4.49 -11.38 25.79
C ILE A 15 -4.13 -12.39 26.87
N LEU A 16 -3.66 -11.96 28.04
CA LEU A 16 -3.14 -12.81 29.10
C LEU A 16 -4.25 -13.46 29.93
N ARG A 17 -5.31 -12.72 30.26
CA ARG A 17 -6.35 -13.16 31.18
C ARG A 17 -7.71 -13.42 30.55
N SER A 18 -7.84 -13.13 29.25
CA SER A 18 -9.13 -13.24 28.57
C SER A 18 -10.23 -12.40 29.25
N ALA A 19 -9.89 -11.17 29.67
CA ALA A 19 -10.78 -10.31 30.43
C ALA A 19 -11.97 -9.83 29.56
N ASN A 20 -13.15 -10.43 29.79
CA ASN A 20 -14.35 -10.16 28.99
C ASN A 20 -14.82 -8.72 29.09
N GLU A 21 -14.80 -8.16 30.31
CA GLU A 21 -15.18 -6.78 30.58
C GLU A 21 -14.25 -5.80 29.86
N ALA A 22 -12.95 -6.13 29.80
CA ALA A 22 -11.97 -5.34 29.09
C ALA A 22 -12.23 -5.35 27.57
N SER A 23 -12.62 -6.51 27.01
CA SER A 23 -13.00 -6.62 25.60
C SER A 23 -14.22 -5.76 25.27
N ASN A 24 -15.24 -5.76 26.12
CA ASN A 24 -16.43 -4.93 25.97
C ASN A 24 -16.09 -3.44 26.09
N GLY A 25 -15.22 -3.07 27.06
CA GLY A 25 -14.78 -1.68 27.21
C GLY A 25 -14.02 -1.15 25.99
N VAL A 26 -13.19 -1.98 25.35
CA VAL A 26 -12.53 -1.61 24.08
C VAL A 26 -13.57 -1.46 22.97
N ALA A 27 -14.53 -2.36 22.87
CA ALA A 27 -15.59 -2.29 21.87
C ALA A 27 -16.42 -1.00 21.97
N GLU A 28 -16.82 -0.63 23.20
CA GLU A 28 -17.54 0.61 23.46
C GLU A 28 -16.68 1.85 23.17
N TYR A 29 -15.40 1.81 23.49
CA TYR A 29 -14.47 2.91 23.23
C TYR A 29 -14.24 3.15 21.72
N VAL A 30 -14.14 2.07 20.91
CA VAL A 30 -13.83 2.17 19.47
C VAL A 30 -15.06 2.53 18.64
N ASP A 31 -16.19 1.83 18.85
CA ASP A 31 -17.38 1.93 17.99
C ASP A 31 -18.65 2.40 18.75
N GLY A 32 -18.52 2.78 20.01
CA GLY A 32 -19.61 3.32 20.82
C GLY A 32 -20.57 2.27 21.42
N SER A 33 -20.54 1.01 20.96
CA SER A 33 -21.26 -0.11 21.56
C SER A 33 -20.64 -1.47 21.18
N VAL A 34 -20.94 -2.48 21.99
CA VAL A 34 -20.50 -3.87 21.74
C VAL A 34 -21.08 -4.40 20.43
N GLU A 35 -22.33 -4.08 20.12
CA GLU A 35 -23.02 -4.51 18.90
C GLU A 35 -22.41 -3.88 17.65
N ALA A 36 -22.10 -2.56 17.68
CA ALA A 36 -21.45 -1.86 16.58
C ALA A 36 -20.07 -2.43 16.33
N PHE A 37 -19.29 -2.68 17.38
CA PHE A 37 -17.97 -3.30 17.27
C PHE A 37 -18.02 -4.73 16.73
N ALA A 38 -18.95 -5.57 17.17
CA ALA A 38 -19.13 -6.93 16.65
C ALA A 38 -19.48 -6.95 15.17
N LYS A 39 -20.30 -5.99 14.71
CA LYS A 39 -20.57 -5.79 13.28
C LYS A 39 -19.30 -5.42 12.53
N HIS A 40 -18.52 -4.47 13.03
CA HIS A 40 -17.24 -4.07 12.48
C HIS A 40 -16.24 -5.25 12.42
N MET A 41 -16.13 -6.05 13.50
CA MET A 41 -15.35 -7.29 13.50
C MET A 41 -15.75 -8.23 12.36
N THR A 42 -17.05 -8.42 12.13
CA THR A 42 -17.57 -9.29 11.07
C THR A 42 -17.26 -8.72 9.67
N GLU A 43 -17.39 -7.42 9.48
CA GLU A 43 -17.02 -6.73 8.23
C GLU A 43 -15.52 -6.88 7.95
N ARG A 44 -14.69 -6.65 8.99
CA ARG A 44 -13.24 -6.81 8.87
C ARG A 44 -12.83 -8.26 8.56
N ALA A 45 -13.47 -9.24 9.18
CA ALA A 45 -13.23 -10.66 8.86
C ALA A 45 -13.53 -10.97 7.38
N LYS A 46 -14.63 -10.42 6.82
CA LYS A 46 -14.95 -10.58 5.38
C LYS A 46 -13.89 -9.95 4.48
N GLU A 47 -13.38 -8.77 4.81
CA GLU A 47 -12.28 -8.13 4.07
C GLU A 47 -11.00 -8.99 4.06
N LEU A 48 -10.74 -9.73 5.12
CA LEU A 48 -9.62 -10.67 5.23
C LEU A 48 -9.85 -11.98 4.45
N GLY A 49 -11.04 -12.17 3.86
CA GLY A 49 -11.40 -13.36 3.10
C GLY A 49 -12.12 -14.44 3.91
N CYS A 50 -12.54 -14.16 5.15
CA CYS A 50 -13.34 -15.08 5.94
C CYS A 50 -14.74 -15.23 5.33
N THR A 51 -15.16 -16.47 5.08
CA THR A 51 -16.44 -16.77 4.44
C THR A 51 -17.48 -17.41 5.38
N ASN A 52 -17.03 -17.88 6.54
CA ASN A 52 -17.85 -18.60 7.51
C ASN A 52 -17.62 -18.08 8.94
N THR A 53 -17.63 -16.75 9.10
CA THR A 53 -17.42 -16.06 10.35
C THR A 53 -18.46 -14.99 10.58
N ASN A 54 -19.06 -14.99 11.76
CA ASN A 54 -19.95 -13.94 12.24
C ASN A 54 -19.71 -13.69 13.73
N PHE A 55 -19.46 -12.45 14.10
CA PHE A 55 -19.29 -12.02 15.48
C PHE A 55 -20.51 -11.25 15.94
N VAL A 56 -20.98 -11.51 17.18
CA VAL A 56 -22.09 -10.80 17.82
C VAL A 56 -21.69 -10.17 19.16
N ASN A 57 -20.47 -10.44 19.62
CA ASN A 57 -19.88 -9.79 20.80
C ASN A 57 -18.35 -9.70 20.64
N ALA A 58 -17.71 -8.92 21.52
CA ALA A 58 -16.27 -8.67 21.48
C ALA A 58 -15.43 -9.68 22.28
N ASN A 59 -16.04 -10.47 23.13
CA ASN A 59 -15.36 -11.29 24.14
C ASN A 59 -15.40 -12.80 23.85
N GLY A 60 -16.22 -13.25 22.89
CA GLY A 60 -16.34 -14.64 22.50
C GLY A 60 -17.23 -15.50 23.39
N LEU A 61 -18.06 -14.90 24.25
CA LEU A 61 -19.10 -15.65 24.96
C LEU A 61 -20.11 -16.24 23.97
N PHE A 62 -20.67 -17.37 24.34
CA PHE A 62 -21.56 -18.11 23.46
C PHE A 62 -22.82 -17.32 23.05
N ASP A 63 -23.09 -17.37 21.77
CA ASP A 63 -24.35 -17.01 21.11
C ASP A 63 -24.49 -17.91 19.89
N GLU A 64 -25.71 -18.32 19.54
CA GLU A 64 -25.99 -19.19 18.39
C GLU A 64 -25.52 -18.59 17.05
N ASN A 65 -25.46 -17.25 16.96
CA ASN A 65 -25.02 -16.51 15.78
C ASN A 65 -23.51 -16.14 15.83
N HIS A 66 -22.80 -16.51 16.92
CA HIS A 66 -21.37 -16.27 17.07
C HIS A 66 -20.57 -17.52 16.64
N TYR A 67 -20.09 -17.53 15.42
CA TYR A 67 -19.42 -18.68 14.85
C TYR A 67 -18.24 -18.31 13.95
N THR A 68 -17.33 -19.27 13.80
CA THR A 68 -16.16 -19.15 12.90
C THR A 68 -15.68 -20.55 12.48
N THR A 69 -14.62 -20.60 11.69
CA THR A 69 -13.91 -21.83 11.31
C THR A 69 -12.43 -21.72 11.64
N ALA A 70 -11.72 -22.85 11.71
CA ALA A 70 -10.27 -22.88 11.90
C ALA A 70 -9.54 -22.13 10.77
N HIS A 71 -10.01 -22.26 9.53
CA HIS A 71 -9.46 -21.52 8.39
C HIS A 71 -9.61 -19.99 8.55
N ASP A 72 -10.81 -19.53 8.88
CA ASP A 72 -11.08 -18.09 9.01
C ASP A 72 -10.30 -17.50 10.19
N MET A 73 -10.21 -18.22 11.33
CA MET A 73 -9.37 -17.80 12.45
C MET A 73 -7.89 -17.75 12.08
N ALA A 74 -7.40 -18.63 11.21
CA ALA A 74 -6.02 -18.55 10.71
C ALA A 74 -5.80 -17.29 9.83
N LEU A 75 -6.80 -16.86 9.05
CA LEU A 75 -6.73 -15.60 8.28
C LEU A 75 -6.66 -14.39 9.21
N ILE A 76 -7.50 -14.35 10.25
CA ILE A 76 -7.49 -13.29 11.27
C ILE A 76 -6.14 -13.29 12.02
N ALA A 77 -5.68 -14.46 12.44
CA ALA A 77 -4.41 -14.61 13.14
C ALA A 77 -3.22 -14.14 12.27
N ARG A 78 -3.24 -14.43 10.97
CA ARG A 78 -2.23 -13.97 10.02
C ARG A 78 -2.21 -12.45 9.88
N GLU A 79 -3.37 -11.81 9.91
CA GLU A 79 -3.46 -10.34 9.88
C GLU A 79 -2.85 -9.73 11.14
N LEU A 80 -3.15 -10.29 12.33
CA LEU A 80 -2.61 -9.82 13.60
C LEU A 80 -1.08 -9.82 13.65
N LEU A 81 -0.42 -10.78 12.98
CA LEU A 81 1.05 -10.82 12.91
C LEU A 81 1.69 -9.66 12.18
N LYS A 82 0.93 -8.87 11.42
CA LYS A 82 1.44 -7.67 10.75
C LYS A 82 1.58 -6.47 11.69
N HIS A 83 0.97 -6.53 12.89
CA HIS A 83 0.97 -5.47 13.89
C HIS A 83 2.05 -5.74 14.94
N GLU A 84 3.07 -4.89 14.98
CA GLU A 84 4.23 -5.07 15.86
C GLU A 84 3.84 -5.01 17.34
N GLU A 85 2.89 -4.14 17.71
CA GLU A 85 2.35 -4.03 19.05
C GLU A 85 1.71 -5.33 19.51
N TYR A 86 0.95 -6.01 18.64
CA TYR A 86 0.39 -7.31 18.95
C TYR A 86 1.47 -8.39 19.09
N ARG A 87 2.45 -8.42 18.17
CA ARG A 87 3.58 -9.36 18.24
C ARG A 87 4.34 -9.26 19.55
N SER A 88 4.56 -8.03 20.03
CA SER A 88 5.20 -7.79 21.33
C SER A 88 4.38 -8.34 22.49
N MET A 89 3.09 -8.04 22.54
CA MET A 89 2.20 -8.44 23.65
C MET A 89 1.88 -9.93 23.67
N MET A 90 1.76 -10.58 22.48
CA MET A 90 1.36 -12.00 22.40
C MET A 90 2.40 -12.98 22.95
N SER A 91 3.67 -12.56 23.05
CA SER A 91 4.78 -13.38 23.57
C SER A 91 4.96 -13.26 25.08
N GLU A 92 4.28 -12.29 25.72
CA GLU A 92 4.37 -12.07 27.15
C GLU A 92 3.66 -13.20 27.93
N THR A 93 4.29 -13.63 29.01
CA THR A 93 3.70 -14.60 29.94
C THR A 93 3.18 -13.96 31.22
N ASP A 94 3.71 -12.79 31.54
CA ASP A 94 3.41 -12.08 32.77
C ASP A 94 3.38 -10.56 32.51
N TYR A 95 2.47 -9.84 33.18
CA TYR A 95 2.41 -8.40 33.12
C TYR A 95 1.88 -7.82 34.44
N GLU A 96 2.35 -6.64 34.83
CA GLU A 96 1.92 -5.94 36.04
C GLU A 96 1.14 -4.68 35.68
N ILE A 97 -0.09 -4.57 36.18
CA ILE A 97 -0.84 -3.32 36.14
C ILE A 97 -0.61 -2.61 37.48
N PRO A 98 0.05 -1.45 37.50
CA PRO A 98 0.28 -0.70 38.73
C PRO A 98 -1.04 -0.20 39.32
N PRO A 99 -1.03 0.32 40.55
CA PRO A 99 -2.20 0.95 41.16
C PRO A 99 -2.84 1.99 40.25
N THR A 100 -4.19 2.02 40.28
CA THR A 100 -5.00 2.95 39.48
C THR A 100 -5.78 3.92 40.37
N ASN A 101 -6.63 4.73 39.77
CA ASN A 101 -7.48 5.66 40.51
C ASN A 101 -8.49 4.96 41.46
N LEU A 102 -8.81 3.69 41.22
CA LEU A 102 -9.77 2.92 42.04
C LEU A 102 -9.17 1.67 42.69
N GLN A 103 -8.04 1.15 42.17
CA GLN A 103 -7.37 -0.01 42.74
C GLN A 103 -6.02 0.37 43.28
N THR A 104 -5.83 0.17 44.57
CA THR A 104 -4.60 0.56 45.30
C THR A 104 -3.50 -0.48 45.26
N GLU A 105 -3.82 -1.71 44.85
CA GLU A 105 -2.87 -2.80 44.75
C GLU A 105 -2.44 -3.05 43.29
N THR A 106 -1.17 -3.44 43.08
CA THR A 106 -0.70 -3.92 41.79
C THR A 106 -1.38 -5.23 41.41
N ARG A 107 -1.86 -5.33 40.18
CA ARG A 107 -2.45 -6.57 39.64
C ARG A 107 -1.43 -7.30 38.80
N TYR A 108 -1.21 -8.58 39.11
CA TYR A 108 -0.31 -9.47 38.39
C TYR A 108 -1.14 -10.31 37.41
N LEU A 109 -0.87 -10.15 36.12
CA LEU A 109 -1.51 -10.90 35.05
C LEU A 109 -0.60 -12.03 34.63
N HIS A 110 -1.01 -13.29 34.81
CA HIS A 110 -0.28 -14.46 34.35
C HIS A 110 -0.98 -15.05 33.12
N GLY A 111 -0.23 -15.29 32.06
CA GLY A 111 -0.75 -15.83 30.80
C GLY A 111 -1.31 -17.23 30.96
N GLN A 112 -2.39 -17.53 30.25
CA GLN A 112 -3.08 -18.83 30.29
C GLN A 112 -2.55 -19.82 29.25
N HIS A 113 -1.72 -19.36 28.31
CA HIS A 113 -1.24 -20.16 27.19
C HIS A 113 -0.07 -21.08 27.60
N GLN A 114 -0.38 -22.37 27.87
CA GLN A 114 0.57 -23.31 28.43
C GLN A 114 1.79 -23.61 27.52
N MET A 115 1.65 -23.46 26.20
CA MET A 115 2.77 -23.72 25.29
C MET A 115 3.87 -22.65 25.37
N LEU A 116 3.59 -21.49 25.98
CA LEU A 116 4.55 -20.42 26.23
C LEU A 116 5.24 -20.54 27.59
N ASN A 117 4.71 -21.35 28.51
CA ASN A 117 5.24 -21.48 29.86
C ASN A 117 6.32 -22.60 29.93
N PRO A 118 7.62 -22.25 30.16
CA PRO A 118 8.70 -23.28 30.24
C PRO A 118 8.51 -24.34 31.30
N ASN A 119 7.69 -24.07 32.32
CA ASN A 119 7.41 -25.05 33.42
C ASN A 119 6.19 -25.92 33.10
N SER A 120 5.52 -25.73 31.98
CA SER A 120 4.38 -26.55 31.58
C SER A 120 4.84 -27.82 30.87
N ILE A 121 4.13 -28.93 31.07
CA ILE A 121 4.31 -30.18 30.30
C ILE A 121 3.92 -29.97 28.79
N TYR A 122 3.20 -28.91 28.47
CA TYR A 122 2.78 -28.52 27.10
C TYR A 122 3.71 -27.47 26.46
N TYR A 123 4.82 -27.13 27.13
CA TYR A 123 5.76 -26.15 26.59
C TYR A 123 6.27 -26.57 25.21
N TYR A 124 6.17 -25.62 24.24
CA TYR A 124 6.70 -25.80 22.90
C TYR A 124 7.71 -24.67 22.61
N LYS A 125 8.99 -25.05 22.50
CA LYS A 125 10.13 -24.11 22.50
C LYS A 125 10.06 -23.02 21.40
N ASP A 126 9.42 -23.34 20.27
CA ASP A 126 9.31 -22.42 19.12
C ASP A 126 7.98 -21.65 19.14
N ALA A 127 7.10 -21.86 20.12
CA ALA A 127 5.88 -21.08 20.27
C ALA A 127 6.22 -19.63 20.65
N ILE A 128 5.66 -18.67 19.91
CA ILE A 128 5.94 -17.24 20.08
C ILE A 128 4.72 -16.44 20.54
N GLY A 129 3.55 -17.06 20.66
CA GLY A 129 2.35 -16.38 21.08
C GLY A 129 1.07 -17.14 20.75
N GLY A 130 -0.06 -16.58 21.14
CA GLY A 130 -1.35 -17.17 20.81
C GLY A 130 -2.46 -16.77 21.78
N LYS A 131 -3.62 -17.43 21.61
CA LYS A 131 -4.80 -17.22 22.45
C LYS A 131 -5.54 -18.51 22.70
N THR A 132 -5.86 -18.77 23.96
CA THR A 132 -6.76 -19.85 24.42
C THR A 132 -8.22 -19.39 24.41
N GLY A 133 -9.16 -20.31 24.22
CA GLY A 133 -10.58 -20.06 24.39
C GLY A 133 -11.30 -21.29 24.94
N TYR A 134 -12.38 -21.04 25.69
CA TYR A 134 -13.25 -22.07 26.20
C TYR A 134 -14.67 -21.54 26.46
N THR A 135 -15.65 -22.24 25.94
CA THR A 135 -17.03 -22.26 26.42
C THR A 135 -17.51 -23.72 26.48
N VAL A 136 -18.62 -23.97 27.14
CA VAL A 136 -19.18 -25.33 27.21
C VAL A 136 -19.53 -25.84 25.80
N GLU A 137 -20.05 -24.97 24.95
CA GLU A 137 -20.51 -25.30 23.60
C GLU A 137 -19.34 -25.44 22.61
N ALA A 138 -18.34 -24.57 22.70
CA ALA A 138 -17.18 -24.57 21.81
C ALA A 138 -16.11 -25.61 22.19
N GLY A 139 -16.10 -26.10 23.45
CA GLY A 139 -14.98 -26.87 23.98
C GLY A 139 -13.71 -26.03 24.08
N ASN A 140 -12.56 -26.65 24.22
CA ASN A 140 -11.27 -25.95 24.19
C ASN A 140 -10.88 -25.58 22.76
N THR A 141 -10.45 -24.32 22.60
CA THR A 141 -9.94 -23.76 21.33
C THR A 141 -8.59 -23.13 21.56
N LEU A 142 -7.72 -23.20 20.55
CA LEU A 142 -6.38 -22.64 20.62
C LEU A 142 -5.95 -22.10 19.28
N VAL A 143 -5.45 -20.88 19.29
CA VAL A 143 -4.65 -20.31 18.20
C VAL A 143 -3.24 -20.13 18.73
N THR A 144 -2.25 -20.68 18.05
CA THR A 144 -0.84 -20.54 18.44
C THR A 144 0.01 -20.19 17.23
N TYR A 145 1.00 -19.34 17.45
CA TYR A 145 2.04 -19.01 16.50
C TYR A 145 3.34 -19.67 16.93
N ALA A 146 4.07 -20.24 15.97
CA ALA A 146 5.41 -20.78 16.22
C ALA A 146 6.36 -20.36 15.11
N GLU A 147 7.62 -20.10 15.46
CA GLU A 147 8.64 -19.68 14.49
C GLU A 147 9.91 -20.53 14.65
N ARG A 148 10.40 -21.06 13.52
CA ARG A 148 11.63 -21.84 13.44
C ARG A 148 12.30 -21.60 12.09
N ASP A 149 13.60 -21.28 12.10
CA ASP A 149 14.42 -21.11 10.89
C ASP A 149 13.79 -20.12 9.86
N GLY A 150 13.19 -19.04 10.36
CA GLY A 150 12.53 -18.00 9.52
C GLY A 150 11.19 -18.44 8.92
N LEU A 151 10.64 -19.60 9.32
CA LEU A 151 9.29 -20.02 8.97
C LEU A 151 8.37 -19.80 10.16
N THR A 152 7.36 -18.94 10.01
CA THR A 152 6.28 -18.76 10.98
C THR A 152 5.08 -19.60 10.58
N LEU A 153 4.58 -20.41 11.50
CA LEU A 153 3.39 -21.24 11.35
C LEU A 153 2.29 -20.77 12.30
N ILE A 154 1.04 -20.90 11.85
CA ILE A 154 -0.17 -20.65 12.64
C ILE A 154 -0.93 -21.97 12.74
N ALA A 155 -1.17 -22.44 13.96
CA ALA A 155 -2.05 -23.58 14.21
C ALA A 155 -3.33 -23.10 14.88
N VAL A 156 -4.47 -23.57 14.36
CA VAL A 156 -5.80 -23.31 14.92
C VAL A 156 -6.48 -24.64 15.20
N VAL A 157 -6.75 -24.89 16.47
CA VAL A 157 -7.40 -26.11 16.95
C VAL A 157 -8.68 -25.73 17.65
N MET A 158 -9.79 -26.38 17.31
CA MET A 158 -11.12 -26.04 17.79
C MET A 158 -11.87 -27.28 18.29
N LYS A 159 -12.73 -27.06 19.28
CA LYS A 159 -13.64 -28.09 19.85
C LYS A 159 -12.92 -29.33 20.36
N CYS A 160 -11.81 -29.13 21.10
CA CYS A 160 -11.08 -30.22 21.73
C CYS A 160 -11.59 -30.48 23.12
N ASN A 161 -11.41 -31.75 23.56
CA ASN A 161 -11.66 -32.19 24.92
C ASN A 161 -10.42 -31.99 25.78
N GLY A 162 -10.60 -31.55 27.02
CA GLY A 162 -9.50 -31.39 27.98
C GLY A 162 -8.31 -30.61 27.39
N ALA A 163 -7.12 -31.14 27.55
CA ALA A 163 -5.87 -30.50 27.12
C ALA A 163 -5.36 -30.96 25.73
N GLU A 164 -6.17 -31.71 24.97
CA GLU A 164 -5.79 -32.25 23.65
C GLU A 164 -5.43 -31.11 22.67
N HIS A 165 -6.03 -29.93 22.81
CA HIS A 165 -5.71 -28.75 21.96
C HIS A 165 -4.21 -28.37 22.00
N TYR A 166 -3.48 -28.66 23.09
CA TYR A 166 -2.03 -28.40 23.15
C TYR A 166 -1.23 -29.47 22.41
N THR A 167 -1.58 -30.75 22.60
CA THR A 167 -0.90 -31.86 21.93
C THR A 167 -1.16 -31.86 20.43
N ASP A 168 -2.37 -31.57 20.00
CA ASP A 168 -2.73 -31.43 18.59
C ASP A 168 -1.99 -30.27 17.94
N THR A 169 -1.92 -29.11 18.63
CA THR A 169 -1.15 -27.96 18.16
C THR A 169 0.33 -28.29 18.00
N ALA A 170 0.94 -29.01 18.98
CA ALA A 170 2.34 -29.42 18.87
C ALA A 170 2.56 -30.38 17.68
N ALA A 171 1.66 -31.36 17.48
CA ALA A 171 1.72 -32.28 16.35
C ALA A 171 1.58 -31.55 14.98
N LEU A 172 0.71 -30.56 14.90
CA LEU A 172 0.58 -29.70 13.69
C LEU A 172 1.86 -28.90 13.40
N PHE A 173 2.50 -28.32 14.41
CA PHE A 173 3.77 -27.64 14.26
C PHE A 173 4.90 -28.58 13.86
N ASP A 174 5.01 -29.75 14.52
CA ASP A 174 6.01 -30.74 14.17
C ASP A 174 5.86 -31.20 12.72
N TYR A 175 4.63 -31.45 12.27
CA TYR A 175 4.34 -31.73 10.86
C TYR A 175 4.74 -30.57 9.95
N GLY A 176 4.34 -29.35 10.28
CA GLY A 176 4.63 -28.17 9.47
C GLY A 176 6.12 -27.92 9.32
N PHE A 177 6.86 -27.90 10.44
CA PHE A 177 8.31 -27.70 10.44
C PHE A 177 9.10 -28.90 9.87
N ALA A 178 8.56 -30.12 9.92
CA ALA A 178 9.20 -31.25 9.26
C ALA A 178 9.10 -31.20 7.74
N ASN A 179 7.98 -30.69 7.20
CA ASN A 179 7.66 -30.78 5.78
C ASN A 179 7.83 -29.48 4.98
N TYR A 180 7.90 -28.34 5.62
CA TYR A 180 7.98 -27.04 4.96
C TYR A 180 9.18 -26.21 5.43
N ALA A 181 9.62 -25.31 4.61
CA ALA A 181 10.69 -24.35 4.90
C ALA A 181 10.37 -22.98 4.28
N SER A 182 10.87 -21.93 4.90
CA SER A 182 10.95 -20.59 4.31
C SER A 182 12.16 -20.56 3.36
N VAL A 183 11.92 -20.40 2.07
CA VAL A 183 12.95 -20.41 1.03
C VAL A 183 13.10 -19.02 0.49
N LYS A 184 14.33 -18.49 0.50
CA LYS A 184 14.63 -17.20 -0.13
C LYS A 184 14.49 -17.33 -1.64
N ILE A 185 13.62 -16.54 -2.23
CA ILE A 185 13.37 -16.49 -3.68
C ILE A 185 14.23 -15.44 -4.35
N ALA A 186 14.40 -14.27 -3.70
CA ALA A 186 15.17 -13.17 -4.25
C ALA A 186 15.70 -12.24 -3.16
N ALA A 187 16.79 -11.54 -3.47
CA ALA A 187 17.24 -10.40 -2.67
C ALA A 187 16.46 -9.14 -3.05
N VAL A 188 16.44 -8.15 -2.15
CA VAL A 188 15.86 -6.81 -2.43
C VAL A 188 16.41 -6.23 -3.74
N SER A 189 17.73 -6.39 -3.98
CA SER A 189 18.43 -5.87 -5.16
C SER A 189 17.90 -6.44 -6.48
N ASP A 190 17.38 -7.66 -6.48
CA ASP A 190 16.95 -8.35 -7.71
C ASP A 190 15.67 -7.73 -8.30
N TYR A 191 14.90 -7.05 -7.46
CA TYR A 191 13.65 -6.37 -7.84
C TYR A 191 13.65 -4.87 -7.54
N THR A 192 14.83 -4.27 -7.44
CA THR A 192 14.97 -2.82 -7.34
C THR A 192 14.85 -2.18 -8.73
N SER A 193 13.90 -1.29 -8.90
CA SER A 193 13.64 -0.57 -10.15
C SER A 193 13.52 0.93 -9.91
N THR A 194 13.68 1.72 -10.99
CA THR A 194 13.52 3.17 -10.95
C THR A 194 12.44 3.60 -11.92
N VAL A 195 11.43 4.30 -11.41
CA VAL A 195 10.25 4.74 -12.15
C VAL A 195 10.22 6.26 -12.24
N PRO A 196 9.98 6.87 -13.42
CA PRO A 196 9.84 8.31 -13.56
C PRO A 196 8.58 8.81 -12.84
N VAL A 197 8.68 10.00 -12.24
CA VAL A 197 7.55 10.68 -11.59
C VAL A 197 7.31 11.98 -12.32
N THR A 198 6.07 12.23 -12.70
CA THR A 198 5.66 13.44 -13.42
C THR A 198 4.48 14.13 -12.73
N GLU A 199 4.33 15.43 -12.95
CA GLU A 199 3.15 16.20 -12.55
C GLU A 199 2.60 16.93 -13.75
N THR A 200 1.28 16.92 -13.95
CA THR A 200 0.65 17.69 -15.00
C THR A 200 0.49 19.13 -14.57
N TYR A 201 1.29 20.05 -15.18
CA TYR A 201 1.18 21.49 -14.98
C TYR A 201 0.92 22.20 -16.31
N ASN A 202 -0.11 23.06 -16.35
CA ASN A 202 -0.53 23.77 -17.58
C ASN A 202 -0.72 22.84 -18.81
N LYS A 203 -1.35 21.67 -18.61
CA LYS A 203 -1.59 20.62 -19.62
C LYS A 203 -0.33 19.99 -20.20
N LYS A 204 0.79 20.07 -19.49
CA LYS A 204 2.06 19.43 -19.86
C LYS A 204 2.55 18.58 -18.71
N ALA A 205 3.05 17.41 -19.03
CA ALA A 205 3.77 16.60 -18.07
C ALA A 205 5.13 17.25 -17.77
N VAL A 206 5.39 17.49 -16.50
CA VAL A 206 6.66 18.03 -15.97
C VAL A 206 7.32 16.93 -15.19
N ASP A 207 8.60 16.70 -15.45
CA ASP A 207 9.41 15.70 -14.74
C ASP A 207 9.71 16.19 -13.32
N LEU A 208 9.30 15.42 -12.33
CA LEU A 208 9.62 15.64 -10.91
C LEU A 208 10.86 14.85 -10.47
N GLY A 209 11.41 13.99 -11.32
CA GLY A 209 12.51 13.11 -11.01
C GLY A 209 12.12 11.63 -11.04
N LYS A 210 12.78 10.84 -10.20
CA LYS A 210 12.61 9.38 -10.19
C LYS A 210 12.40 8.88 -8.77
N VAL A 211 11.54 7.87 -8.65
CA VAL A 211 11.37 7.09 -7.43
C VAL A 211 12.03 5.72 -7.62
N THR A 212 12.80 5.30 -6.63
CA THR A 212 13.30 3.92 -6.55
C THR A 212 12.27 3.08 -5.82
N ILE A 213 11.86 1.96 -6.40
CA ILE A 213 10.92 0.99 -5.80
C ILE A 213 11.64 -0.34 -5.59
N ALA A 214 11.37 -0.97 -4.47
CA ALA A 214 11.93 -2.26 -4.09
C ALA A 214 11.03 -2.96 -3.06
N PRO A 215 11.15 -4.28 -2.84
CA PRO A 215 10.62 -4.92 -1.66
C PRO A 215 11.23 -4.29 -0.38
N SER A 216 10.53 -4.34 0.74
CA SER A 216 11.04 -3.84 2.04
C SER A 216 12.19 -4.69 2.57
N GLU A 217 12.18 -5.98 2.23
CA GLU A 217 13.13 -7.00 2.68
C GLU A 217 13.33 -8.08 1.60
N ASP A 218 14.23 -9.01 1.84
CA ASP A 218 14.42 -10.17 0.97
C ASP A 218 13.12 -10.98 0.84
N VAL A 219 12.87 -11.49 -0.35
CA VAL A 219 11.61 -12.15 -0.71
C VAL A 219 11.70 -13.64 -0.43
N TYR A 220 10.80 -14.12 0.43
CA TYR A 220 10.69 -15.52 0.81
C TYR A 220 9.36 -16.13 0.38
N TYR A 221 9.35 -17.45 0.19
CA TYR A 221 8.15 -18.22 -0.05
C TYR A 221 8.19 -19.56 0.73
N THR A 222 7.05 -19.95 1.29
CA THR A 222 6.96 -21.22 2.01
C THR A 222 6.80 -22.37 1.02
N LEU A 223 7.79 -23.27 0.99
CA LEU A 223 7.83 -24.42 0.09
C LEU A 223 7.94 -25.74 0.86
N PRO A 224 7.48 -26.87 0.28
CA PRO A 224 7.86 -28.19 0.78
C PRO A 224 9.38 -28.33 0.83
N LYS A 225 9.91 -28.94 1.89
CA LYS A 225 11.35 -29.17 2.04
C LYS A 225 11.92 -29.90 0.83
N GLY A 226 13.08 -29.49 0.36
CA GLY A 226 13.72 -30.06 -0.83
C GLY A 226 13.23 -29.48 -2.16
N THR A 227 12.25 -28.56 -2.14
CA THR A 227 11.84 -27.83 -3.34
C THR A 227 12.80 -26.67 -3.59
N ASP A 228 13.30 -26.54 -4.82
CA ASP A 228 14.18 -25.46 -5.24
C ASP A 228 13.42 -24.15 -5.45
N ALA A 229 14.08 -23.01 -5.17
CA ALA A 229 13.50 -21.68 -5.35
C ALA A 229 13.02 -21.42 -6.79
N SER A 230 13.67 -22.04 -7.78
CA SER A 230 13.30 -21.92 -9.21
C SER A 230 11.93 -22.49 -9.56
N ALA A 231 11.33 -23.32 -8.66
CA ALA A 231 9.96 -23.80 -8.81
C ALA A 231 8.90 -22.71 -8.61
N VAL A 232 9.27 -21.56 -8.02
CA VAL A 232 8.39 -20.42 -7.81
C VAL A 232 8.42 -19.50 -9.04
N THR A 233 7.27 -19.30 -9.64
CA THR A 233 7.13 -18.30 -10.71
C THR A 233 6.95 -16.92 -10.09
N VAL A 234 7.77 -15.96 -10.49
CA VAL A 234 7.65 -14.56 -10.05
C VAL A 234 7.20 -13.69 -11.21
N LYS A 235 6.14 -12.93 -11.00
CA LYS A 235 5.65 -11.89 -11.92
C LYS A 235 5.75 -10.54 -11.24
N THR A 236 6.26 -9.55 -11.96
CA THR A 236 6.33 -8.16 -11.50
C THR A 236 5.20 -7.36 -12.11
N ASP A 237 4.57 -6.54 -11.29
CA ASP A 237 3.64 -5.49 -11.73
C ASP A 237 4.20 -4.15 -11.26
N ILE A 238 4.82 -3.42 -12.19
CA ILE A 238 5.52 -2.16 -11.94
C ILE A 238 4.98 -1.14 -12.95
N PRO A 239 4.49 0.04 -12.50
CA PRO A 239 4.00 1.07 -13.41
C PRO A 239 5.15 1.63 -14.26
N GLU A 240 4.86 2.01 -15.50
CA GLU A 240 5.83 2.68 -16.40
C GLU A 240 6.16 4.11 -15.92
N GLY A 241 5.29 4.75 -15.14
CA GLY A 241 5.44 6.07 -14.55
C GLY A 241 4.42 6.32 -13.45
N VAL A 242 4.71 7.28 -12.60
CA VAL A 242 3.82 7.72 -11.49
C VAL A 242 3.48 9.18 -11.69
N GLU A 243 2.21 9.55 -11.55
CA GLU A 243 1.75 10.94 -11.59
C GLU A 243 1.54 11.48 -10.18
N GLY A 244 2.08 12.67 -9.91
CA GLY A 244 1.96 13.39 -8.64
C GLY A 244 3.07 13.06 -7.63
N THR A 245 2.80 13.35 -6.36
CA THR A 245 3.76 13.14 -5.27
C THR A 245 3.88 11.69 -4.87
N VAL A 246 5.07 11.29 -4.45
CA VAL A 246 5.33 9.95 -3.89
C VAL A 246 5.88 10.09 -2.48
N LYS A 247 5.28 9.37 -1.53
CA LYS A 247 5.81 9.27 -0.16
C LYS A 247 6.73 8.05 -0.03
N LYS A 248 7.81 8.20 0.74
CA LYS A 248 8.62 7.03 1.11
C LYS A 248 7.75 5.99 1.82
N GLY A 249 7.87 4.71 1.45
CA GLY A 249 7.05 3.61 1.96
C GLY A 249 5.72 3.41 1.22
N GLN A 250 5.36 4.28 0.28
CA GLN A 250 4.15 4.11 -0.53
C GLN A 250 4.28 2.90 -1.46
N THR A 251 3.28 2.00 -1.46
CA THR A 251 3.22 0.89 -2.42
C THR A 251 2.97 1.42 -3.83
N LEU A 252 3.84 1.07 -4.76
CA LEU A 252 3.78 1.51 -6.16
C LEU A 252 3.75 0.34 -7.15
N GLY A 253 3.98 -0.87 -6.71
CA GLY A 253 3.95 -2.06 -7.53
C GLY A 253 3.88 -3.32 -6.67
N THR A 254 3.86 -4.49 -7.30
CA THR A 254 3.80 -5.77 -6.61
C THR A 254 4.65 -6.84 -7.29
N LEU A 255 5.09 -7.82 -6.48
CA LEU A 255 5.59 -9.11 -6.95
C LEU A 255 4.54 -10.16 -6.64
N GLN A 256 4.17 -10.95 -7.62
CA GLN A 256 3.32 -12.12 -7.45
C GLN A 256 4.16 -13.38 -7.55
N LEU A 257 4.29 -14.09 -6.42
CA LEU A 257 4.98 -15.36 -6.33
C LEU A 257 3.96 -16.48 -6.39
N SER A 258 4.14 -17.44 -7.28
CA SER A 258 3.18 -18.54 -7.47
C SER A 258 3.87 -19.90 -7.48
N TYR A 259 3.29 -20.84 -6.72
CA TYR A 259 3.68 -22.25 -6.67
C TYR A 259 2.44 -23.12 -6.48
N ASN A 260 2.28 -24.16 -7.31
CA ASN A 260 1.14 -25.10 -7.25
C ASN A 260 -0.23 -24.42 -7.14
N GLY A 261 -0.46 -23.36 -7.91
CA GLY A 261 -1.73 -22.63 -7.95
C GLY A 261 -2.00 -21.72 -6.75
N LYS A 262 -1.09 -21.64 -5.79
CA LYS A 262 -1.16 -20.69 -4.68
C LYS A 262 -0.31 -19.46 -5.02
N THR A 263 -0.82 -18.29 -4.72
CA THR A 263 -0.14 -17.01 -5.00
C THR A 263 0.04 -16.23 -3.70
N GLN A 264 1.24 -15.66 -3.53
CA GLN A 264 1.59 -14.68 -2.51
C GLN A 264 1.94 -13.37 -3.21
N THR A 265 1.47 -12.26 -2.66
CA THR A 265 1.81 -10.91 -3.16
C THR A 265 2.77 -10.24 -2.19
N VAL A 266 3.82 -9.62 -2.72
CA VAL A 266 4.79 -8.80 -1.99
C VAL A 266 4.75 -7.40 -2.57
N ASP A 267 4.61 -6.40 -1.71
CA ASP A 267 4.56 -5.00 -2.12
C ASP A 267 5.94 -4.50 -2.53
N LEU A 268 5.98 -3.74 -3.62
CA LEU A 268 7.12 -2.92 -4.02
C LEU A 268 6.86 -1.49 -3.55
N ILE A 269 7.66 -1.04 -2.58
CA ILE A 269 7.49 0.26 -1.93
C ILE A 269 8.52 1.28 -2.40
N ALA A 270 8.12 2.55 -2.39
CA ALA A 270 8.99 3.68 -2.66
C ALA A 270 10.10 3.80 -1.59
N GLN A 271 11.36 3.77 -2.01
CA GLN A 271 12.53 3.91 -1.14
C GLN A 271 12.88 5.37 -0.82
N ASN A 272 12.44 6.29 -1.68
CA ASN A 272 12.59 7.74 -1.53
C ASN A 272 11.25 8.44 -1.78
N ALA A 273 11.11 9.66 -1.25
CA ALA A 273 9.98 10.54 -1.59
C ALA A 273 10.30 11.35 -2.85
N VAL A 274 9.24 11.77 -3.56
CA VAL A 274 9.29 12.77 -4.64
C VAL A 274 8.18 13.78 -4.39
N ASP A 275 8.58 15.05 -4.21
CA ASP A 275 7.65 16.13 -3.88
C ASP A 275 7.01 16.76 -5.12
N ALA A 276 5.87 17.42 -4.94
CA ALA A 276 5.22 18.22 -5.98
C ALA A 276 6.08 19.42 -6.40
N LEU A 277 5.76 19.99 -7.56
CA LEU A 277 6.32 21.26 -8.00
C LEU A 277 6.09 22.36 -6.95
N THR A 278 7.16 23.00 -6.53
CA THR A 278 7.10 24.17 -5.66
C THR A 278 6.55 25.39 -6.43
N ASP A 279 6.03 26.36 -5.70
CA ASP A 279 5.51 27.61 -6.33
C ASP A 279 6.60 28.35 -7.12
N THR A 280 7.85 28.25 -6.68
CA THR A 280 9.00 28.83 -7.40
C THR A 280 9.22 28.12 -8.74
N GLN A 281 9.19 26.78 -8.77
CA GLN A 281 9.33 26.00 -10.00
C GLN A 281 8.17 26.25 -10.97
N LYS A 282 6.94 26.34 -10.46
CA LYS A 282 5.76 26.70 -11.25
C LYS A 282 5.91 28.08 -11.90
N ALA A 283 6.38 29.07 -11.14
CA ALA A 283 6.63 30.42 -11.65
C ALA A 283 7.74 30.46 -12.72
N GLU A 284 8.78 29.64 -12.60
CA GLU A 284 9.82 29.50 -13.64
C GLU A 284 9.29 28.89 -14.92
N LEU A 285 8.48 27.84 -14.82
CA LEU A 285 7.80 27.21 -15.96
C LEU A 285 6.89 28.18 -16.69
N ASP A 286 6.14 29.02 -15.97
CA ASP A 286 5.27 30.06 -16.54
C ASP A 286 6.09 31.11 -17.29
N LYS A 287 7.19 31.61 -16.70
CA LYS A 287 8.10 32.57 -17.35
C LYS A 287 8.69 32.01 -18.63
N SER A 288 9.13 30.75 -18.61
CA SER A 288 9.69 30.08 -19.79
C SER A 288 8.66 29.90 -20.91
N SER A 289 7.43 29.57 -20.56
CA SER A 289 6.29 29.43 -21.48
C SER A 289 5.92 30.78 -22.11
N LEU A 290 5.86 31.86 -21.31
CA LEU A 290 5.58 33.22 -21.78
C LEU A 290 6.66 33.72 -22.72
N SER A 291 7.93 33.53 -22.38
CA SER A 291 9.09 33.88 -23.23
C SER A 291 9.05 33.13 -24.58
N GLY A 292 8.69 31.85 -24.58
CA GLY A 292 8.52 31.08 -25.81
C GLY A 292 7.37 31.58 -26.68
N MET A 293 6.25 31.98 -26.09
CA MET A 293 5.10 32.57 -26.79
C MET A 293 5.44 33.94 -27.39
N VAL A 294 6.11 34.80 -26.63
CA VAL A 294 6.57 36.12 -27.11
C VAL A 294 7.53 35.97 -28.29
N LYS A 295 8.49 35.03 -28.24
CA LYS A 295 9.39 34.76 -29.37
C LYS A 295 8.63 34.30 -30.62
N ARG A 296 7.63 33.44 -30.50
CA ARG A 296 6.83 32.95 -31.64
C ARG A 296 6.00 34.06 -32.24
N VAL A 297 5.41 34.95 -31.44
CA VAL A 297 4.66 36.12 -31.91
C VAL A 297 5.61 37.09 -32.62
N ALA A 298 6.77 37.40 -32.06
CA ALA A 298 7.75 38.26 -32.68
C ALA A 298 8.23 37.74 -34.04
N ILE A 299 8.49 36.43 -34.16
CA ILE A 299 8.84 35.80 -35.45
C ILE A 299 7.68 35.92 -36.44
N GLY A 300 6.43 35.67 -36.02
CA GLY A 300 5.25 35.76 -36.86
C GLY A 300 5.03 37.22 -37.39
N VAL A 301 5.20 38.22 -36.54
CA VAL A 301 5.16 39.65 -36.93
C VAL A 301 6.29 39.99 -37.91
N GLY A 302 7.50 39.48 -37.67
CA GLY A 302 8.63 39.70 -38.58
C GLY A 302 8.38 39.13 -39.98
N ILE A 303 7.85 37.89 -40.06
CA ILE A 303 7.49 37.27 -41.35
C ILE A 303 6.38 38.09 -42.06
N ALA A 304 5.33 38.52 -41.35
CA ALA A 304 4.26 39.31 -41.91
C ALA A 304 4.79 40.65 -42.48
N ALA A 305 5.71 41.34 -41.77
CA ALA A 305 6.35 42.57 -42.22
C ALA A 305 7.18 42.33 -43.50
N ILE A 306 7.95 41.24 -43.59
CA ILE A 306 8.71 40.88 -44.79
C ILE A 306 7.78 40.66 -45.99
N VAL A 307 6.68 39.92 -45.80
CA VAL A 307 5.69 39.67 -46.86
C VAL A 307 5.06 40.96 -47.34
N LEU A 308 4.68 41.88 -46.44
CA LEU A 308 4.14 43.20 -46.82
C LEU A 308 5.16 44.02 -47.59
N LEU A 309 6.44 43.99 -47.21
CA LEU A 309 7.51 44.68 -47.87
C LEU A 309 7.76 44.12 -49.30
N LEU A 310 7.69 42.80 -49.47
CA LEU A 310 7.77 42.18 -50.80
C LEU A 310 6.56 42.56 -51.66
N ILE A 311 5.34 42.56 -51.13
CA ILE A 311 4.15 43.00 -51.87
C ILE A 311 4.31 44.49 -52.31
N PHE A 312 4.79 45.33 -51.39
CA PHE A 312 5.05 46.75 -51.71
C PHE A 312 6.10 46.94 -52.84
N CYS A 313 7.21 46.17 -52.74
CA CYS A 313 8.26 46.19 -53.79
C CYS A 313 7.70 45.71 -55.14
N ILE A 314 6.93 44.62 -55.16
CA ILE A 314 6.33 44.08 -56.38
C ILE A 314 5.33 45.09 -56.98
N THR A 315 4.44 45.69 -56.19
CA THR A 315 3.50 46.71 -56.71
C THR A 315 4.20 47.92 -57.27
N ARG A 316 5.26 48.38 -56.60
CA ARG A 316 6.08 49.50 -57.08
C ARG A 316 6.82 49.14 -58.37
N PHE A 317 7.33 47.96 -58.48
CA PHE A 317 8.02 47.46 -59.68
C PHE A 317 7.03 47.36 -60.88
N ILE A 318 5.85 46.81 -60.67
CA ILE A 318 4.80 46.76 -61.69
C ILE A 318 4.37 48.19 -62.09
N GLY A 319 4.19 49.11 -61.13
CA GLY A 319 3.90 50.51 -61.38
C GLY A 319 4.96 51.21 -62.21
N TYR A 320 6.25 50.96 -61.89
CA TYR A 320 7.40 51.51 -62.64
C TYR A 320 7.44 50.94 -64.07
N ARG A 321 7.26 49.64 -64.26
CA ARG A 321 7.18 49.01 -65.60
C ARG A 321 6.02 49.57 -66.45
N SER A 322 4.82 49.77 -65.86
CA SER A 322 3.66 50.33 -66.54
C SER A 322 3.91 51.78 -66.91
N TYR A 323 4.59 52.54 -66.06
CA TYR A 323 4.98 53.92 -66.37
C TYR A 323 5.99 53.96 -67.55
N GLN A 324 7.03 53.12 -67.58
CA GLN A 324 7.96 53.05 -68.67
C GLN A 324 7.29 52.65 -70.01
N ARG A 325 6.36 51.69 -69.96
CA ARG A 325 5.56 51.28 -71.11
C ARG A 325 4.70 52.47 -71.67
N ARG A 326 4.05 53.20 -70.78
CA ARG A 326 3.29 54.40 -71.18
C ARG A 326 4.17 55.50 -71.76
N LYS A 327 5.38 55.69 -71.26
CA LYS A 327 6.35 56.63 -71.77
C LYS A 327 6.88 56.23 -73.16
N GLN A 328 7.10 54.97 -73.43
CA GLN A 328 7.47 54.44 -74.75
C GLN A 328 6.32 54.61 -75.78
N LEU A 329 5.10 54.31 -75.40
CA LEU A 329 3.94 54.47 -76.28
C LEU A 329 3.62 55.98 -76.59
N ARG A 330 3.93 56.89 -75.68
CA ARG A 330 3.84 58.33 -75.94
C ARG A 330 4.90 58.84 -76.93
N ARG A 331 6.09 58.23 -76.99
CA ARG A 331 7.16 58.63 -77.94
C ARG A 331 6.90 58.08 -79.35
N GLN A 332 6.08 57.12 -79.54
CA GLN A 332 5.73 56.47 -80.84
C GLN A 332 4.50 57.10 -81.48
N ARG A 333 3.85 58.07 -80.86
CA ARG A 333 2.70 58.83 -81.55
C ARG A 333 3.23 59.75 -82.64
N PRO A 334 2.87 59.55 -83.96
CA PRO A 334 3.29 60.39 -85.06
C PRO A 334 2.70 61.82 -84.89
N ARG A 335 3.54 62.78 -85.05
CA ARG A 335 3.08 64.23 -85.11
C ARG A 335 2.15 64.37 -86.33
N ARG A 336 0.82 64.54 -86.12
CA ARG A 336 -0.11 64.95 -87.14
C ARG A 336 0.26 66.40 -87.60
N ARG A 337 0.77 66.58 -88.87
CA ARG A 337 0.94 67.85 -89.56
C ARG A 337 -0.43 68.47 -89.75
N ARG A 338 -0.66 69.65 -89.17
CA ARG A 338 -1.79 70.48 -89.47
C ARG A 338 -1.47 71.20 -90.80
N ASN A 339 -2.11 70.78 -91.89
CA ASN A 339 -2.12 71.55 -93.09
C ASN A 339 -3.20 72.61 -92.99
N TYR A 340 -2.84 73.90 -92.93
CA TYR A 340 -3.72 74.99 -93.20
C TYR A 340 -3.75 75.19 -94.73
N ARG A 341 -4.94 75.18 -95.30
CA ARG A 341 -5.24 75.81 -96.59
C ARG A 341 -6.27 76.90 -96.39
N ARG A 342 -6.03 77.97 -97.12
CA ARG A 342 -6.81 79.18 -97.27
C ARG A 342 -8.27 78.92 -97.44
#